data_06e465b2b08cecc589d3c7e31a6cb7ed
#
_entry.id   06e465b2b08cecc589d3c7e31a6cb7ed
#
_cell.length_a   1.000
_cell.length_b   1.000
_cell.length_c   1.000
_cell.angle_alpha   90.00
_cell.angle_beta   90.00
_cell.angle_gamma   90.00
#
_symmetry.space_group_name_H-M   'P 1'
#
loop_
_entity.id
_entity.type
_entity.pdbx_description
1 polymer ?
#
loop_
_entity_poly.entity_id
_entity_poly.type
_entity_poly.pdbx_seq_one_letter_code
_entity_poly.pdbx_strand_id
1 'polypeptide(L)'
;GHTDLVQTPTGDWYAVFLGKRIVAGGLVPLGRETFLCEVSFQNGEPIFNPGIGVIGNRLKRPLLPWTPVSKTDKQNDFESSALSPEWATMRIPEQPFHHFADGNLFLSLRPEMADSLVCPSMLLHRVHSHNFSAITTMTFSTCQANEWAGLALYRTAKGYYSLLKGKNEIRLTIDK
;
A
#
# COMPACT_ATOMS: atom_id res chain seq x y z
N GLY A 1 -15.25 6.72 -8.92
CA GLY A 1 -16.36 7.23 -8.09
C GLY A 1 -15.85 7.94 -6.86
N HIS A 2 -16.74 8.61 -6.13
CA HIS A 2 -16.44 9.50 -5.00
C HIS A 2 -15.52 10.64 -5.45
N THR A 3 -16.14 11.70 -5.95
CA THR A 3 -15.44 12.88 -6.47
C THR A 3 -15.71 14.04 -5.54
N ASP A 4 -14.63 14.69 -5.10
CA ASP A 4 -14.67 15.95 -4.37
C ASP A 4 -14.12 17.05 -5.27
N LEU A 5 -14.76 18.23 -5.24
CA LEU A 5 -14.32 19.41 -5.97
C LEU A 5 -13.52 20.32 -5.04
N VAL A 6 -12.42 20.85 -5.53
CA VAL A 6 -11.57 21.78 -4.79
C VAL A 6 -11.25 22.98 -5.67
N GLN A 7 -11.37 24.18 -5.12
CA GLN A 7 -10.94 25.40 -5.79
C GLN A 7 -9.56 25.83 -5.30
N THR A 8 -8.69 26.18 -6.23
CA THR A 8 -7.38 26.75 -5.91
C THR A 8 -7.53 28.20 -5.43
N PRO A 9 -6.54 28.75 -4.72
CA PRO A 9 -6.53 30.18 -4.40
C PRO A 9 -6.57 31.13 -5.62
N THR A 10 -6.20 30.60 -6.80
CA THR A 10 -6.26 31.34 -8.08
C THR A 10 -7.61 31.23 -8.78
N GLY A 11 -8.57 30.50 -8.21
CA GLY A 11 -9.92 30.35 -8.73
C GLY A 11 -10.13 29.17 -9.66
N ASP A 12 -9.07 28.39 -9.98
CA ASP A 12 -9.18 27.20 -10.82
C ASP A 12 -9.83 26.05 -10.05
N TRP A 13 -10.65 25.26 -10.72
CA TRP A 13 -11.29 24.10 -10.12
C TRP A 13 -10.62 22.79 -10.51
N TYR A 14 -10.52 21.90 -9.54
CA TYR A 14 -10.02 20.56 -9.70
C TYR A 14 -10.94 19.53 -9.03
N ALA A 15 -10.94 18.33 -9.58
CA ALA A 15 -11.64 17.18 -9.01
C ALA A 15 -10.61 16.18 -8.48
N VAL A 16 -10.81 15.71 -7.26
CA VAL A 16 -10.08 14.61 -6.64
C VAL A 16 -11.01 13.42 -6.55
N PHE A 17 -10.61 12.28 -7.09
CA PHE A 17 -11.49 11.11 -7.19
C PHE A 17 -10.72 9.79 -7.20
N LEU A 18 -11.47 8.71 -6.98
CA LEU A 18 -10.94 7.34 -7.02
C LEU A 18 -11.04 6.76 -8.43
N GLY A 19 -9.93 6.23 -8.91
CA GLY A 19 -9.84 5.51 -10.17
C GLY A 19 -9.04 4.21 -10.04
N LYS A 20 -8.97 3.48 -11.14
CA LYS A 20 -8.16 2.25 -11.26
C LYS A 20 -7.33 2.33 -12.53
N ARG A 21 -6.03 2.06 -12.42
CA ARG A 21 -5.17 1.86 -13.59
C ARG A 21 -5.22 0.40 -13.99
N ILE A 22 -5.77 0.17 -15.17
CA ILE A 22 -5.88 -1.17 -15.74
C ILE A 22 -4.58 -1.46 -16.50
N VAL A 23 -3.96 -2.60 -16.21
CA VAL A 23 -2.81 -3.10 -16.95
C VAL A 23 -3.21 -4.24 -17.89
N ALA A 24 -2.26 -4.78 -18.64
CA ALA A 24 -2.49 -5.89 -19.56
C ALA A 24 -3.29 -7.04 -18.90
N GLY A 25 -4.26 -7.58 -19.63
CA GLY A 25 -5.15 -8.63 -19.13
C GLY A 25 -6.29 -8.15 -18.26
N GLY A 26 -6.56 -6.83 -18.19
CA GLY A 26 -7.65 -6.26 -17.37
C GLY A 26 -7.36 -6.23 -15.87
N LEU A 27 -6.13 -6.48 -15.46
CA LEU A 27 -5.74 -6.53 -14.05
C LEU A 27 -5.61 -5.13 -13.44
N VAL A 28 -5.89 -5.03 -12.14
CA VAL A 28 -5.79 -3.80 -11.35
C VAL A 28 -4.97 -4.08 -10.07
N PRO A 29 -3.65 -4.28 -10.20
CA PRO A 29 -2.83 -4.74 -9.08
C PRO A 29 -2.73 -3.74 -7.93
N LEU A 30 -2.76 -2.43 -8.22
CA LEU A 30 -2.69 -1.38 -7.19
C LEU A 30 -4.06 -1.05 -6.56
N GLY A 31 -5.14 -1.66 -7.06
CA GLY A 31 -6.49 -1.35 -6.58
C GLY A 31 -6.97 0.04 -6.99
N ARG A 32 -7.65 0.74 -6.08
CA ARG A 32 -8.10 2.12 -6.29
C ARG A 32 -6.99 3.09 -5.88
N GLU A 33 -6.76 4.08 -6.74
CA GLU A 33 -5.78 5.14 -6.55
C GLU A 33 -6.50 6.50 -6.60
N THR A 34 -5.87 7.53 -6.06
CA THR A 34 -6.37 8.89 -6.10
C THR A 34 -5.89 9.58 -7.37
N PHE A 35 -6.83 10.18 -8.08
CA PHE A 35 -6.60 10.95 -9.30
C PHE A 35 -6.99 12.41 -9.09
N LEU A 36 -6.38 13.28 -9.86
CA LEU A 36 -6.67 14.70 -9.92
C LEU A 36 -6.94 15.08 -11.40
N CYS A 37 -7.93 15.91 -11.67
CA CYS A 37 -8.09 16.53 -12.98
C CYS A 37 -8.65 17.94 -12.87
N GLU A 38 -8.40 18.76 -13.89
CA GLU A 38 -9.00 20.07 -14.03
C GLU A 38 -10.51 19.96 -14.25
N VAL A 39 -11.25 20.93 -13.73
CA VAL A 39 -12.71 21.05 -13.92
C VAL A 39 -13.03 22.46 -14.42
N SER A 40 -13.83 22.55 -15.45
CA SER A 40 -14.51 23.79 -15.86
C SER A 40 -16.01 23.65 -15.64
N PHE A 41 -16.72 24.77 -15.70
CA PHE A 41 -18.19 24.75 -15.61
C PHE A 41 -18.79 25.32 -16.90
N GLN A 42 -19.83 24.67 -17.41
CA GLN A 42 -20.62 25.13 -18.52
C GLN A 42 -22.10 25.05 -18.14
N ASN A 43 -22.78 26.17 -18.16
CA ASN A 43 -24.20 26.28 -17.73
C ASN A 43 -24.46 25.73 -16.31
N GLY A 44 -23.49 25.87 -15.42
CA GLY A 44 -23.56 25.35 -14.04
C GLY A 44 -23.17 23.87 -13.87
N GLU A 45 -22.91 23.15 -14.96
CA GLU A 45 -22.53 21.73 -14.94
C GLU A 45 -20.99 21.58 -14.96
N PRO A 46 -20.40 20.69 -14.15
CA PRO A 46 -18.98 20.46 -14.15
C PRO A 46 -18.53 19.64 -15.36
N ILE A 47 -17.52 20.10 -16.05
CA ILE A 47 -16.84 19.41 -17.14
C ILE A 47 -15.47 18.95 -16.66
N PHE A 48 -15.29 17.65 -16.54
CA PHE A 48 -14.07 17.02 -16.07
C PHE A 48 -13.05 16.87 -17.19
N ASN A 49 -11.81 17.31 -16.96
CA ASN A 49 -10.72 17.32 -17.93
C ASN A 49 -11.16 17.94 -19.28
N PRO A 50 -11.51 19.24 -19.29
CA PRO A 50 -12.17 19.89 -20.41
C PRO A 50 -11.34 19.78 -21.70
N GLY A 51 -12.03 19.55 -22.82
CA GLY A 51 -11.44 19.34 -24.13
C GLY A 51 -10.89 17.95 -24.40
N ILE A 52 -10.70 17.12 -23.37
CA ILE A 52 -10.17 15.74 -23.47
C ILE A 52 -11.23 14.72 -23.05
N GLY A 53 -11.95 14.95 -21.94
CA GLY A 53 -13.05 14.11 -21.45
C GLY A 53 -12.65 12.77 -20.84
N VAL A 54 -11.36 12.40 -20.88
CA VAL A 54 -10.81 11.19 -20.29
C VAL A 54 -9.59 11.51 -19.43
N ILE A 55 -9.32 10.68 -18.44
CA ILE A 55 -8.17 10.85 -17.55
C ILE A 55 -6.96 10.16 -18.16
N GLY A 56 -5.98 10.96 -18.56
CA GLY A 56 -4.71 10.46 -19.09
C GLY A 56 -3.69 10.13 -17.99
N ASN A 57 -2.59 9.50 -18.40
CA ASN A 57 -1.47 9.19 -17.50
C ASN A 57 -0.68 10.44 -17.07
N ARG A 58 -0.89 11.56 -17.73
CA ARG A 58 -0.26 12.84 -17.45
C ARG A 58 -1.31 13.93 -17.58
N LEU A 59 -1.37 14.79 -16.59
CA LEU A 59 -2.27 15.93 -16.53
C LEU A 59 -1.48 17.19 -16.22
N LYS A 60 -2.01 18.33 -16.65
CA LYS A 60 -1.45 19.63 -16.31
C LYS A 60 -1.55 19.82 -14.79
N ARG A 61 -0.46 20.21 -14.18
CA ARG A 61 -0.41 20.52 -12.76
C ARG A 61 -1.13 21.85 -12.49
N PRO A 62 -1.83 22.02 -11.35
CA PRO A 62 -2.29 23.33 -10.89
C PRO A 62 -1.16 24.35 -10.85
N LEU A 63 -1.45 25.61 -11.17
CA LEU A 63 -0.51 26.73 -11.08
C LEU A 63 -0.33 27.17 -9.62
N LEU A 64 0.15 26.26 -8.79
CA LEU A 64 0.45 26.48 -7.38
C LEU A 64 1.96 26.45 -7.14
N PRO A 65 2.47 27.10 -6.08
CA PRO A 65 3.86 26.97 -5.68
C PRO A 65 4.27 25.49 -5.59
N TRP A 66 5.43 25.17 -6.11
CA TRP A 66 5.94 23.80 -6.04
C TRP A 66 6.49 23.51 -4.65
N THR A 67 5.84 22.61 -3.93
CA THR A 67 6.35 22.06 -2.68
C THR A 67 6.69 20.58 -2.94
N PRO A 68 7.97 20.23 -3.08
CA PRO A 68 8.34 18.85 -3.30
C PRO A 68 7.99 18.03 -2.07
N VAL A 69 7.32 16.91 -2.27
CA VAL A 69 7.18 15.89 -1.23
C VAL A 69 8.55 15.21 -1.12
N SER A 70 9.11 15.17 0.08
CA SER A 70 10.33 14.41 0.36
C SER A 70 10.11 12.97 -0.10
N LYS A 71 11.09 12.42 -0.84
CA LYS A 71 11.07 10.99 -1.09
C LYS A 71 11.21 10.31 0.26
N THR A 72 10.17 9.63 0.68
CA THR A 72 10.25 8.73 1.84
C THR A 72 11.36 7.74 1.59
N ASP A 73 12.23 7.61 2.57
CA ASP A 73 13.30 6.63 2.50
C ASP A 73 12.63 5.25 2.39
N LYS A 74 12.97 4.52 1.33
CA LYS A 74 12.36 3.20 1.08
C LYS A 74 12.97 2.12 1.96
N GLN A 75 13.97 2.47 2.73
CA GLN A 75 14.63 1.61 3.69
C GLN A 75 14.12 1.95 5.08
N ASN A 76 13.73 0.93 5.83
CA ASN A 76 13.42 1.05 7.24
C ASN A 76 14.37 0.15 8.03
N ASP A 77 15.20 0.76 8.85
CA ASP A 77 16.18 0.10 9.71
C ASP A 77 15.62 -0.22 11.11
N PHE A 78 14.38 0.21 11.39
CA PHE A 78 13.69 0.00 12.65
C PHE A 78 14.40 0.56 13.89
N GLU A 79 15.25 1.55 13.73
CA GLU A 79 15.90 2.25 14.85
C GLU A 79 14.89 3.08 15.68
N SER A 80 13.78 3.45 15.07
CA SER A 80 12.68 4.14 15.75
C SER A 80 11.94 3.20 16.71
N SER A 81 11.49 3.73 17.83
CA SER A 81 10.66 3.00 18.78
C SER A 81 9.18 2.86 18.36
N ALA A 82 8.82 3.34 17.18
CA ALA A 82 7.45 3.29 16.65
C ALA A 82 7.44 3.06 15.15
N LEU A 83 6.39 2.40 14.66
CA LEU A 83 6.14 2.28 13.22
C LEU A 83 5.82 3.65 12.61
N SER A 84 6.41 3.93 11.45
CA SER A 84 6.00 5.08 10.66
C SER A 84 4.56 4.89 10.16
N PRO A 85 3.84 5.98 9.81
CA PRO A 85 2.46 5.92 9.32
C PRO A 85 2.26 5.12 8.02
N GLU A 86 3.34 4.73 7.34
CA GLU A 86 3.32 3.92 6.13
C GLU A 86 3.05 2.43 6.41
N TRP A 87 3.28 2.01 7.66
CA TRP A 87 3.02 0.67 8.10
C TRP A 87 1.60 0.53 8.63
N ALA A 88 1.00 -0.61 8.38
CA ALA A 88 -0.35 -0.94 8.85
C ALA A 88 -0.42 -2.39 9.30
N THR A 89 -1.39 -2.68 10.15
CA THR A 89 -1.84 -4.03 10.43
C THR A 89 -3.06 -4.36 9.56
N MET A 90 -3.31 -5.63 9.31
CA MET A 90 -4.46 -6.05 8.50
C MET A 90 -5.79 -5.66 9.13
N ARG A 91 -5.86 -5.71 10.45
CA ARG A 91 -6.98 -5.33 11.31
C ARG A 91 -6.41 -4.78 12.61
N ILE A 92 -7.27 -4.34 13.50
CA ILE A 92 -6.85 -3.93 14.85
C ILE A 92 -6.51 -5.20 15.65
N PRO A 93 -5.25 -5.38 16.08
CA PRO A 93 -4.88 -6.51 16.91
C PRO A 93 -5.47 -6.37 18.33
N GLU A 94 -5.97 -7.44 18.90
CA GLU A 94 -6.45 -7.45 20.29
C GLU A 94 -5.30 -7.25 21.29
N GLN A 95 -4.13 -7.79 20.95
CA GLN A 95 -2.89 -7.61 21.72
C GLN A 95 -1.75 -7.22 20.76
N PRO A 96 -0.81 -6.38 21.20
CA PRO A 96 0.39 -6.06 20.43
C PRO A 96 1.14 -7.35 20.05
N PHE A 97 1.55 -7.44 18.80
CA PHE A 97 2.33 -8.58 18.29
C PHE A 97 3.72 -8.17 17.78
N HIS A 98 4.07 -6.91 17.95
CA HIS A 98 5.38 -6.38 17.57
C HIS A 98 5.94 -5.47 18.65
N HIS A 99 7.26 -5.39 18.71
CA HIS A 99 7.98 -4.42 19.51
C HIS A 99 9.32 -4.09 18.86
N PHE A 100 9.96 -3.03 19.33
CA PHE A 100 11.26 -2.57 18.87
C PHE A 100 12.27 -2.74 19.99
N ALA A 101 13.43 -3.30 19.68
CA ALA A 101 14.57 -3.35 20.58
C ALA A 101 15.86 -3.45 19.75
N ASP A 102 16.91 -2.79 20.20
CA ASP A 102 18.28 -2.86 19.64
C ASP A 102 18.33 -2.63 18.12
N GLY A 103 17.56 -1.65 17.61
CA GLY A 103 17.49 -1.36 16.18
C GLY A 103 16.82 -2.47 15.34
N ASN A 104 16.00 -3.29 15.95
CA ASN A 104 15.28 -4.37 15.28
C ASN A 104 13.78 -4.31 15.55
N LEU A 105 13.02 -4.74 14.57
CA LEU A 105 11.60 -5.03 14.71
C LEU A 105 11.43 -6.51 15.05
N PHE A 106 10.78 -6.79 16.15
CA PHE A 106 10.40 -8.14 16.57
C PHE A 106 8.92 -8.37 16.30
N LEU A 107 8.60 -9.49 15.65
CA LEU A 107 7.24 -9.95 15.43
C LEU A 107 7.02 -11.25 16.22
N SER A 108 6.00 -11.26 17.09
CA SER A 108 5.64 -12.45 17.83
C SER A 108 4.91 -13.43 16.93
N LEU A 109 5.33 -14.69 16.95
CA LEU A 109 4.56 -15.77 16.33
C LEU A 109 3.25 -15.97 17.08
N ARG A 110 2.16 -16.11 16.35
CA ARG A 110 0.82 -16.36 16.86
C ARG A 110 0.10 -17.36 15.96
N PRO A 111 -0.97 -18.01 16.44
CA PRO A 111 -1.69 -19.03 15.65
C PRO A 111 -2.51 -18.46 14.50
N GLU A 112 -2.76 -17.13 14.48
CA GLU A 112 -3.56 -16.50 13.44
C GLU A 112 -2.85 -16.54 12.10
N MET A 113 -3.49 -17.15 11.13
CA MET A 113 -2.97 -17.31 9.78
C MET A 113 -3.32 -16.10 8.89
N ALA A 114 -2.56 -15.89 7.83
CA ALA A 114 -2.78 -14.78 6.87
C ALA A 114 -4.13 -14.88 6.14
N ASP A 115 -4.70 -16.07 6.00
CA ASP A 115 -6.00 -16.34 5.40
C ASP A 115 -7.16 -16.25 6.39
N SER A 116 -6.89 -16.08 7.68
CA SER A 116 -7.93 -15.97 8.70
C SER A 116 -8.58 -14.57 8.72
N LEU A 117 -9.78 -14.48 9.30
CA LEU A 117 -10.53 -13.23 9.44
C LEU A 117 -10.13 -12.40 10.67
N VAL A 118 -9.12 -12.82 11.40
CA VAL A 118 -8.52 -12.13 12.54
C VAL A 118 -7.28 -11.35 12.12
N CYS A 119 -6.59 -10.69 13.05
CA CYS A 119 -5.35 -9.95 12.77
C CYS A 119 -4.13 -10.87 12.95
N PRO A 120 -3.52 -11.37 11.86
CA PRO A 120 -2.28 -12.16 11.96
C PRO A 120 -1.09 -11.28 12.36
N SER A 121 0.02 -11.90 12.76
CA SER A 121 1.29 -11.21 13.04
C SER A 121 1.95 -10.74 11.76
N MET A 122 1.33 -9.77 11.09
CA MET A 122 1.74 -9.27 9.79
C MET A 122 1.69 -7.75 9.74
N LEU A 123 2.83 -7.13 9.45
CA LEU A 123 2.93 -5.71 9.13
C LEU A 123 2.89 -5.53 7.62
N LEU A 124 2.09 -4.59 7.19
CA LEU A 124 1.81 -4.30 5.79
C LEU A 124 2.41 -2.96 5.39
N HIS A 125 3.06 -2.94 4.24
CA HIS A 125 3.47 -1.73 3.55
C HIS A 125 2.81 -1.69 2.18
N ARG A 126 2.20 -0.54 1.81
CA ARG A 126 1.48 -0.45 0.55
C ARG A 126 2.41 -0.45 -0.65
N VAL A 127 2.09 -1.26 -1.65
CA VAL A 127 2.75 -1.22 -2.96
C VAL A 127 2.21 -0.02 -3.76
N HIS A 128 3.12 0.85 -4.22
CA HIS A 128 2.79 2.07 -4.96
C HIS A 128 3.14 2.02 -6.46
N SER A 129 3.78 0.94 -6.91
CA SER A 129 4.24 0.80 -8.29
C SER A 129 3.92 -0.58 -8.83
N HIS A 130 3.66 -0.67 -10.15
CA HIS A 130 3.52 -1.96 -10.82
C HIS A 130 4.83 -2.75 -10.87
N ASN A 131 5.97 -2.04 -10.81
CA ASN A 131 7.30 -2.62 -10.75
C ASN A 131 7.93 -2.24 -9.41
N PHE A 132 8.21 -3.22 -8.59
CA PHE A 132 8.87 -3.02 -7.29
C PHE A 132 9.69 -4.25 -6.92
N SER A 133 10.58 -4.07 -5.96
CA SER A 133 11.26 -5.13 -5.23
C SER A 133 11.13 -4.88 -3.74
N ALA A 134 11.04 -5.94 -2.95
CA ALA A 134 11.06 -5.86 -1.49
C ALA A 134 12.15 -6.79 -0.97
N ILE A 135 12.98 -6.26 -0.08
CA ILE A 135 14.09 -6.99 0.51
C ILE A 135 13.98 -6.83 2.02
N THR A 136 14.21 -7.91 2.74
CA THR A 136 14.33 -7.87 4.20
C THR A 136 15.44 -8.79 4.67
N THR A 137 16.06 -8.41 5.78
CA THR A 137 16.94 -9.30 6.53
C THR A 137 16.17 -9.77 7.76
N MET A 138 16.19 -11.06 8.01
CA MET A 138 15.41 -11.66 9.08
C MET A 138 16.24 -12.70 9.83
N THR A 139 16.24 -12.60 11.15
CA THR A 139 16.68 -13.68 12.02
C THR A 139 15.45 -14.47 12.47
N PHE A 140 15.40 -15.74 12.08
CA PHE A 140 14.31 -16.64 12.44
C PHE A 140 14.85 -18.03 12.69
N SER A 141 14.50 -18.60 13.86
CA SER A 141 14.83 -19.95 14.26
C SER A 141 13.66 -20.57 15.00
N THR A 142 13.31 -21.79 14.64
CA THR A 142 12.23 -22.53 15.28
C THR A 142 12.56 -24.03 15.35
N CYS A 143 12.05 -24.71 16.36
CA CYS A 143 12.05 -26.17 16.45
C CYS A 143 10.72 -26.79 16.01
N GLN A 144 9.69 -25.99 15.73
CA GLN A 144 8.36 -26.44 15.34
C GLN A 144 8.22 -26.49 13.81
N ALA A 145 7.53 -27.49 13.31
CA ALA A 145 7.31 -27.66 11.87
C ALA A 145 6.23 -26.73 11.29
N ASN A 146 5.37 -26.19 12.13
CA ASN A 146 4.25 -25.34 11.75
C ASN A 146 4.49 -23.84 11.93
N GLU A 147 5.71 -23.45 12.28
CA GLU A 147 6.09 -22.04 12.45
C GLU A 147 6.84 -21.53 11.23
N TRP A 148 6.40 -20.39 10.72
CA TRP A 148 6.89 -19.77 9.50
C TRP A 148 7.01 -18.26 9.65
N ALA A 149 8.05 -17.69 9.05
CA ALA A 149 8.22 -16.24 8.95
C ALA A 149 8.84 -15.87 7.62
N GLY A 150 8.53 -14.68 7.12
CA GLY A 150 9.11 -14.18 5.86
C GLY A 150 8.35 -13.03 5.25
N LEU A 151 8.38 -12.94 3.92
CA LEU A 151 7.73 -11.91 3.13
C LEU A 151 6.46 -12.45 2.45
N ALA A 152 5.45 -11.59 2.33
CA ALA A 152 4.27 -11.88 1.54
C ALA A 152 3.91 -10.69 0.64
N LEU A 153 3.51 -10.97 -0.60
CA LEU A 153 2.79 -10.05 -1.45
C LEU A 153 1.31 -10.34 -1.28
N TYR A 154 0.68 -9.61 -0.39
CA TYR A 154 -0.68 -9.87 0.06
C TYR A 154 -1.69 -9.00 -0.68
N ARG A 155 -2.75 -9.64 -1.20
CA ARG A 155 -3.89 -8.96 -1.81
C ARG A 155 -5.19 -9.23 -1.06
N THR A 156 -5.48 -10.48 -0.75
CA THR A 156 -6.66 -10.93 0.02
C THR A 156 -6.29 -12.18 0.80
N ALA A 157 -7.14 -12.58 1.75
CA ALA A 157 -7.00 -13.84 2.47
C ALA A 157 -6.97 -15.11 1.57
N LYS A 158 -7.49 -14.98 0.34
CA LYS A 158 -7.54 -16.06 -0.65
C LYS A 158 -6.64 -15.82 -1.87
N GLY A 159 -5.75 -14.85 -1.81
CA GLY A 159 -4.88 -14.51 -2.95
C GLY A 159 -3.67 -13.73 -2.50
N TYR A 160 -2.57 -14.44 -2.24
CA TYR A 160 -1.28 -13.86 -1.89
C TYR A 160 -0.15 -14.79 -2.34
N TYR A 161 1.05 -14.21 -2.43
CA TYR A 161 2.29 -14.94 -2.62
C TYR A 161 3.09 -14.82 -1.33
N SER A 162 3.74 -15.88 -0.89
CA SER A 162 4.58 -15.84 0.29
C SER A 162 5.91 -16.57 0.08
N LEU A 163 6.98 -15.97 0.58
CA LEU A 163 8.31 -16.55 0.66
C LEU A 163 8.66 -16.66 2.15
N LEU A 164 8.54 -17.87 2.68
CA LEU A 164 8.62 -18.12 4.10
C LEU A 164 9.76 -19.09 4.44
N LYS A 165 10.43 -18.81 5.54
CA LYS A 165 11.38 -19.72 6.18
C LYS A 165 10.70 -20.48 7.30
N GLY A 166 10.80 -21.79 7.26
CA GLY A 166 10.44 -22.70 8.35
C GLY A 166 11.67 -23.27 9.05
N LYS A 167 11.48 -24.37 9.74
CA LYS A 167 12.55 -25.05 10.52
C LYS A 167 13.75 -25.41 9.64
N ASN A 168 13.53 -26.13 8.54
CA ASN A 168 14.59 -26.69 7.70
C ASN A 168 14.42 -26.35 6.22
N GLU A 169 13.46 -25.51 5.86
CA GLU A 169 13.14 -25.22 4.48
C GLU A 169 12.74 -23.76 4.25
N ILE A 170 12.85 -23.33 3.00
CA ILE A 170 12.26 -22.08 2.51
C ILE A 170 11.18 -22.49 1.50
N ARG A 171 10.00 -21.93 1.65
CA ARG A 171 8.83 -22.25 0.82
C ARG A 171 8.35 -21.00 0.09
N LEU A 172 8.19 -21.11 -1.21
CA LEU A 172 7.43 -20.16 -2.01
C LEU A 172 6.02 -20.74 -2.21
N THR A 173 5.02 -20.03 -1.76
CA THR A 173 3.61 -20.44 -1.89
C THR A 173 2.85 -19.44 -2.74
N ILE A 174 1.96 -19.94 -3.57
CA ILE A 174 1.02 -19.17 -4.37
C ILE A 174 -0.37 -19.64 -3.97
N ASP A 175 -1.04 -18.85 -3.13
CA ASP A 175 -2.43 -19.07 -2.75
C ASP A 175 -3.34 -18.33 -3.75
N LYS A 176 -4.21 -19.08 -4.41
CA LYS A 176 -5.11 -18.59 -5.46
C LYS A 176 -6.55 -18.48 -4.97
#